data_5b0ff41812bf8b29385d638c8cea9c53
#
_entry.id   5b0ff41812bf8b29385d638c8cea9c53
#
_cell.length_a   1.000
_cell.length_b   1.000
_cell.length_c   1.000
_cell.angle_alpha   90.00
_cell.angle_beta   90.00
_cell.angle_gamma   90.00
#
_symmetry.space_group_name_H-M   'P 1'
#
loop_
_entity.id
_entity.type
_entity.pdbx_description
1 polymer ?
#
loop_
_entity_poly.entity_id
_entity_poly.type
_entity_poly.pdbx_seq_one_letter_code
_entity_poly.pdbx_strand_id
1 'polypeptide(L)'
;MKSIIPNLFIDNCKDILEFYKRIFGGKLINIIPRHDATEKVMHAELHINEDCILYFGDKLEESPPDPNTHIFLKFESESEIQRVYNQLTMEGEIEIELDQSFWGTLHAVVIDKNGITWDLDK
;
A
#
# COMPACT_ATOMS: atom_id res chain seq x y z
N MET A 1 -24.03 -0.76 3.05
CA MET A 1 -22.55 -0.62 2.95
C MET A 1 -22.23 0.79 2.52
N LYS A 2 -21.27 1.42 3.16
CA LYS A 2 -20.89 2.81 2.89
C LYS A 2 -19.61 2.91 2.04
N SER A 3 -18.64 2.06 2.31
CA SER A 3 -17.35 2.07 1.59
C SER A 3 -16.63 0.72 1.76
N ILE A 4 -15.67 0.49 0.90
CA ILE A 4 -14.74 -0.63 1.04
C ILE A 4 -13.36 0.00 1.16
N ILE A 5 -12.66 -0.30 2.24
CA ILE A 5 -11.35 0.28 2.50
C ILE A 5 -10.38 -0.85 2.83
N PRO A 6 -9.28 -0.97 2.08
CA PRO A 6 -8.24 -1.94 2.45
C PRO A 6 -7.71 -1.61 3.83
N ASN A 7 -7.56 -2.63 4.66
CA ASN A 7 -7.01 -2.49 6.00
C ASN A 7 -5.78 -3.39 6.07
N LEU A 8 -4.61 -2.78 6.09
CA LEU A 8 -3.34 -3.44 5.90
C LEU A 8 -2.61 -3.61 7.23
N PHE A 9 -2.32 -4.86 7.59
CA PHE A 9 -1.58 -5.15 8.80
C PHE A 9 -0.12 -5.43 8.46
N ILE A 10 0.76 -4.64 9.04
CA ILE A 10 2.20 -4.65 8.74
C ILE A 10 2.99 -4.63 10.03
N ASP A 11 4.26 -5.01 9.95
CA ASP A 11 5.16 -4.90 11.10
C ASP A 11 5.70 -3.48 11.18
N ASN A 12 5.95 -3.01 12.41
CA ASN A 12 6.48 -1.66 12.66
C ASN A 12 5.65 -0.56 11.97
N CYS A 13 4.34 -0.67 12.10
CA CYS A 13 3.40 0.19 11.40
C CYS A 13 3.74 1.68 11.56
N LYS A 14 4.03 2.13 12.78
CA LYS A 14 4.35 3.52 13.05
C LYS A 14 5.48 4.07 12.19
N ASP A 15 6.53 3.26 11.99
CA ASP A 15 7.70 3.67 11.20
C ASP A 15 7.43 3.58 9.70
N ILE A 16 6.48 2.72 9.30
CA ILE A 16 6.19 2.45 7.89
C ILE A 16 5.14 3.41 7.31
N LEU A 17 4.32 4.05 8.13
CA LEU A 17 3.28 4.96 7.64
C LEU A 17 3.85 6.08 6.74
N GLU A 18 5.00 6.65 7.11
CA GLU A 18 5.62 7.69 6.32
C GLU A 18 6.13 7.17 4.96
N PHE A 19 6.51 5.91 4.87
CA PHE A 19 6.88 5.26 3.62
C PHE A 19 5.72 5.32 2.63
N TYR A 20 4.53 4.89 3.05
CA TYR A 20 3.36 4.91 2.18
C TYR A 20 2.88 6.32 1.85
N LYS A 21 2.93 7.22 2.82
CA LYS A 21 2.59 8.62 2.58
C LYS A 21 3.50 9.26 1.55
N ARG A 22 4.80 8.93 1.60
CA ARG A 22 5.77 9.45 0.63
C ARG A 22 5.48 8.94 -0.78
N ILE A 23 5.05 7.68 -0.90
CA ILE A 23 4.75 7.06 -2.19
C ILE A 23 3.45 7.60 -2.77
N PHE A 24 2.39 7.62 -1.97
CA PHE A 24 1.04 7.90 -2.47
C PHE A 24 0.58 9.34 -2.24
N GLY A 25 1.23 10.08 -1.35
CA GLY A 25 0.77 11.40 -0.95
C GLY A 25 -0.39 11.34 0.02
N GLY A 26 -1.04 12.48 0.23
CA GLY A 26 -2.20 12.56 1.11
C GLY A 26 -1.86 12.88 2.54
N LYS A 27 -2.76 12.52 3.45
CA LYS A 27 -2.67 12.85 4.88
C LYS A 27 -2.84 11.62 5.74
N LEU A 28 -1.98 11.49 6.75
CA LEU A 28 -2.14 10.50 7.82
C LEU A 28 -3.00 11.12 8.91
N ILE A 29 -4.11 10.46 9.22
CA ILE A 29 -5.04 10.90 10.26
C ILE A 29 -5.51 9.72 11.11
N ASN A 30 -6.12 10.04 12.24
CA ASN A 30 -6.72 9.05 13.14
C ASN A 30 -5.75 7.93 13.54
N ILE A 31 -4.53 8.31 13.89
CA ILE A 31 -3.52 7.34 14.35
C ILE A 31 -3.80 7.02 15.81
N ILE A 32 -4.18 5.77 16.08
CA ILE A 32 -4.56 5.31 17.42
C ILE A 32 -3.55 4.26 17.87
N PRO A 33 -2.83 4.52 18.97
CA PRO A 33 -1.92 3.52 19.52
C PRO A 33 -2.69 2.39 20.19
N ARG A 34 -2.06 1.21 20.27
CA ARG A 34 -2.62 0.12 21.05
C ARG A 34 -2.49 0.46 22.53
N HIS A 35 -3.52 0.12 23.30
CA HIS A 35 -3.51 0.39 24.74
C HIS A 35 -2.59 -0.55 25.53
N ASP A 36 -2.30 -1.74 24.99
CA ASP A 36 -1.41 -2.73 25.60
C ASP A 36 0.06 -2.53 25.22
N ALA A 37 0.33 -1.79 24.14
CA ALA A 37 1.67 -1.51 23.64
C ALA A 37 1.62 -0.24 22.80
N THR A 38 1.93 0.91 23.44
CA THR A 38 1.73 2.23 22.82
C THR A 38 2.69 2.52 21.66
N GLU A 39 3.76 1.76 21.51
CA GLU A 39 4.63 1.83 20.34
C GLU A 39 4.03 1.11 19.12
N LYS A 40 2.94 0.34 19.34
CA LYS A 40 2.20 -0.32 18.27
C LYS A 40 1.00 0.52 17.87
N VAL A 41 0.61 0.42 16.61
CA VAL A 41 -0.54 1.12 16.07
C VAL A 41 -1.72 0.16 15.98
N MET A 42 -2.84 0.52 16.62
CA MET A 42 -4.07 -0.22 16.48
C MET A 42 -4.78 0.15 15.17
N HIS A 43 -4.74 1.42 14.81
CA HIS A 43 -5.41 1.94 13.63
C HIS A 43 -4.72 3.20 13.15
N ALA A 44 -4.60 3.34 11.83
CA ALA A 44 -4.15 4.56 11.18
C ALA A 44 -4.81 4.66 9.81
N GLU A 45 -4.95 5.87 9.31
CA GLU A 45 -5.59 6.11 8.03
C GLU A 45 -4.69 6.98 7.16
N LEU A 46 -4.52 6.57 5.91
CA LEU A 46 -3.89 7.40 4.90
C LEU A 46 -4.97 7.80 3.89
N HIS A 47 -5.35 9.06 3.91
CA HIS A 47 -6.31 9.64 2.98
C HIS A 47 -5.54 10.25 1.82
N ILE A 48 -5.39 9.49 0.74
CA ILE A 48 -4.68 9.92 -0.46
C ILE A 48 -5.50 11.01 -1.16
N ASN A 49 -6.79 10.77 -1.30
CA ASN A 49 -7.81 11.73 -1.72
C ASN A 49 -9.17 11.21 -1.21
N GLU A 50 -10.27 11.85 -1.61
CA GLU A 50 -11.60 11.46 -1.11
C GLU A 50 -12.00 10.02 -1.45
N ASP A 51 -11.53 9.52 -2.60
CA ASP A 51 -11.91 8.20 -3.09
C ASP A 51 -10.87 7.12 -2.77
N CYS A 52 -9.66 7.51 -2.38
CA CYS A 52 -8.54 6.58 -2.19
C CYS A 52 -8.06 6.65 -0.74
N ILE A 53 -8.46 5.68 0.05
CA ILE A 53 -8.14 5.62 1.47
C ILE A 53 -7.57 4.24 1.79
N LEU A 54 -6.51 4.22 2.58
CA LEU A 54 -5.90 2.99 3.10
C LEU A 54 -5.91 3.05 4.62
N TYR A 55 -6.26 1.96 5.25
CA TYR A 55 -6.13 1.79 6.69
C TYR A 55 -4.93 0.91 7.00
N PHE A 56 -4.33 1.12 8.16
CA PHE A 56 -3.17 0.37 8.59
C PHE A 56 -3.25 0.03 10.07
N GLY A 57 -2.57 -1.05 10.45
CA GLY A 57 -2.36 -1.41 11.84
C GLY A 57 -1.16 -2.35 11.95
N ASP A 58 -0.68 -2.53 13.17
CA ASP A 58 0.33 -3.54 13.43
C ASP A 58 -0.27 -4.93 13.41
N LYS A 59 0.46 -5.89 12.87
CA LYS A 59 0.08 -7.30 12.96
C LYS A 59 -0.05 -7.70 14.42
N LEU A 60 -1.07 -8.47 14.75
CA LEU A 60 -1.26 -9.02 16.10
C LEU A 60 -0.29 -10.16 16.37
N GLU A 61 0.06 -10.91 15.33
CA GLU A 61 1.00 -12.01 15.40
C GLU A 61 1.72 -12.13 14.07
N GLU A 62 2.88 -12.77 14.07
CA GLU A 62 3.61 -12.98 12.83
C GLU A 62 2.83 -13.89 11.89
N SER A 63 2.79 -13.48 10.63
CA SER A 63 2.15 -14.24 9.57
C SER A 63 2.88 -13.98 8.26
N PRO A 64 2.92 -14.96 7.35
CA PRO A 64 3.52 -14.72 6.04
C PRO A 64 2.66 -13.74 5.24
N PRO A 65 3.24 -13.09 4.22
CA PRO A 65 2.46 -12.27 3.30
C PRO A 65 1.36 -13.09 2.63
N ASP A 66 0.22 -12.46 2.37
CA ASP A 66 -0.88 -13.10 1.65
C ASP A 66 -0.66 -12.94 0.15
N PRO A 67 -0.36 -14.03 -0.59
CA PRO A 67 -0.11 -13.94 -2.02
C PRO A 67 -1.38 -13.84 -2.86
N ASN A 68 -2.54 -13.95 -2.25
CA ASN A 68 -3.81 -14.06 -2.96
C ASN A 68 -4.62 -12.77 -2.97
N THR A 69 -4.25 -11.78 -2.15
CA THR A 69 -4.95 -10.50 -2.11
C THR A 69 -4.06 -9.41 -2.66
N HIS A 70 -4.52 -8.77 -3.73
CA HIS A 70 -3.81 -7.66 -4.36
C HIS A 70 -4.64 -6.39 -4.22
N ILE A 71 -3.95 -5.26 -4.09
CA ILE A 71 -4.60 -3.96 -4.15
C ILE A 71 -4.32 -3.39 -5.53
N PHE A 72 -5.36 -3.13 -6.29
CA PHE A 72 -5.27 -2.67 -7.67
C PHE A 72 -5.34 -1.15 -7.70
N LEU A 73 -4.28 -0.54 -8.23
CA LEU A 73 -4.15 0.92 -8.33
C LEU A 73 -4.29 1.34 -9.79
N LYS A 74 -5.23 2.23 -10.07
CA LYS A 74 -5.41 2.83 -11.39
C LYS A 74 -4.78 4.22 -11.37
N PHE A 75 -3.93 4.51 -12.34
CA PHE A 75 -3.24 5.78 -12.46
C PHE A 75 -3.72 6.58 -13.66
N GLU A 76 -3.60 7.89 -13.59
CA GLU A 76 -4.00 8.80 -14.66
C GLU A 76 -2.83 9.18 -15.57
N SER A 77 -1.59 9.07 -15.09
CA SER A 77 -0.42 9.46 -15.86
C SER A 77 0.70 8.43 -15.84
N GLU A 78 1.46 8.38 -16.93
CA GLU A 78 2.64 7.51 -17.02
C GLU A 78 3.73 7.91 -16.01
N SER A 79 3.87 9.22 -15.77
CA SER A 79 4.88 9.69 -14.81
C SER A 79 4.56 9.24 -13.40
N GLU A 80 3.28 9.22 -13.02
CA GLU A 80 2.88 8.78 -11.69
C GLU A 80 3.07 7.28 -11.51
N ILE A 81 2.60 6.46 -12.45
CA ILE A 81 2.76 5.01 -12.32
C ILE A 81 4.24 4.62 -12.30
N GLN A 82 5.09 5.27 -13.09
CA GLN A 82 6.52 5.01 -13.10
C GLN A 82 7.17 5.36 -11.76
N ARG A 83 6.80 6.51 -11.20
CA ARG A 83 7.31 6.96 -9.90
C ARG A 83 6.91 6.00 -8.79
N VAL A 84 5.64 5.62 -8.74
CA VAL A 84 5.14 4.70 -7.72
C VAL A 84 5.78 3.32 -7.86
N TYR A 85 5.89 2.82 -9.10
CA TYR A 85 6.55 1.56 -9.38
C TYR A 85 8.00 1.56 -8.86
N ASN A 86 8.74 2.63 -9.16
CA ASN A 86 10.15 2.72 -8.73
C ASN A 86 10.27 2.71 -7.20
N GLN A 87 9.34 3.34 -6.50
CA GLN A 87 9.39 3.41 -5.04
C GLN A 87 8.92 2.11 -4.37
N LEU A 88 7.88 1.49 -4.89
CA LEU A 88 7.38 0.24 -4.32
C LEU A 88 8.34 -0.93 -4.53
N THR A 89 9.13 -0.89 -5.60
CA THR A 89 10.08 -1.97 -5.89
C THR A 89 11.39 -1.86 -5.13
N MET A 90 11.65 -0.73 -4.47
CA MET A 90 12.83 -0.59 -3.61
C MET A 90 12.71 -1.55 -2.43
N GLU A 91 13.65 -2.48 -2.33
CA GLU A 91 13.67 -3.53 -1.31
C GLU A 91 12.47 -4.49 -1.40
N GLY A 92 11.70 -4.41 -2.49
CA GLY A 92 10.58 -5.30 -2.76
C GLY A 92 10.90 -6.31 -3.86
N GLU A 93 9.86 -6.92 -4.40
CA GLU A 93 9.96 -7.90 -5.47
C GLU A 93 9.09 -7.48 -6.65
N ILE A 94 9.57 -7.74 -7.86
CA ILE A 94 8.82 -7.49 -9.09
C ILE A 94 8.30 -8.84 -9.58
N GLU A 95 6.98 -9.01 -9.60
CA GLU A 95 6.36 -10.20 -10.19
C GLU A 95 6.12 -10.01 -11.67
N ILE A 96 5.62 -8.84 -12.06
CA ILE A 96 5.43 -8.45 -13.45
C ILE A 96 6.01 -7.05 -13.62
N GLU A 97 7.02 -6.92 -14.48
CA GLU A 97 7.65 -5.63 -14.75
C GLU A 97 6.66 -4.65 -15.38
N LEU A 98 6.85 -3.38 -15.10
CA LEU A 98 6.03 -2.32 -15.69
C LEU A 98 6.27 -2.27 -17.20
N ASP A 99 5.28 -2.68 -17.98
CA ASP A 99 5.33 -2.72 -19.42
C ASP A 99 3.91 -2.71 -20.00
N GLN A 100 3.83 -2.60 -21.31
CA GLN A 100 2.57 -2.67 -22.03
C GLN A 100 1.98 -4.08 -21.90
N SER A 101 0.77 -4.18 -21.39
CA SER A 101 0.07 -5.46 -21.28
C SER A 101 -0.55 -5.86 -22.62
N PHE A 102 -0.94 -7.14 -22.75
CA PHE A 102 -1.59 -7.61 -23.97
C PHE A 102 -2.99 -6.99 -24.16
N TRP A 103 -3.60 -6.46 -23.09
CA TRP A 103 -4.90 -5.76 -23.18
C TRP A 103 -4.74 -4.26 -23.39
N GLY A 104 -3.53 -3.74 -23.54
CA GLY A 104 -3.28 -2.39 -24.02
C GLY A 104 -2.99 -1.33 -22.97
N THR A 105 -2.88 -1.69 -21.69
CA THR A 105 -2.53 -0.75 -20.62
C THR A 105 -1.09 -0.95 -20.16
N LEU A 106 -0.52 0.09 -19.53
CA LEU A 106 0.69 -0.09 -18.74
C LEU A 106 0.31 -0.85 -17.49
N HIS A 107 1.06 -1.91 -17.19
CA HIS A 107 0.71 -2.78 -16.07
C HIS A 107 1.95 -3.32 -15.37
N ALA A 108 1.87 -3.47 -14.06
CA ALA A 108 2.91 -4.11 -13.26
C ALA A 108 2.27 -4.81 -12.07
N VAL A 109 2.95 -5.80 -11.53
CA VAL A 109 2.60 -6.41 -10.24
C VAL A 109 3.85 -6.45 -9.40
N VAL A 110 3.78 -5.84 -8.22
CA VAL A 110 4.92 -5.75 -7.31
C VAL A 110 4.51 -6.15 -5.90
N ILE A 111 5.45 -6.75 -5.17
CA ILE A 111 5.30 -7.00 -3.74
C ILE A 111 6.24 -6.04 -3.05
N ASP A 112 5.72 -5.15 -2.19
CA ASP A 112 6.57 -4.19 -1.52
C ASP A 112 7.35 -4.83 -0.37
N LYS A 113 8.25 -4.07 0.24
CA LYS A 113 9.10 -4.56 1.32
C LYS A 113 8.34 -5.01 2.56
N ASN A 114 7.07 -4.64 2.67
CA ASN A 114 6.20 -5.02 3.79
C ASN A 114 5.30 -6.21 3.47
N GLY A 115 5.46 -6.79 2.28
CA GLY A 115 4.70 -7.97 1.85
C GLY A 115 3.35 -7.69 1.24
N ILE A 116 3.04 -6.43 0.94
CA ILE A 116 1.78 -6.05 0.29
C ILE A 116 1.94 -6.15 -1.22
N THR A 117 0.99 -6.80 -1.88
CA THR A 117 0.99 -6.94 -3.34
C THR A 117 0.13 -5.85 -3.97
N TRP A 118 0.73 -5.15 -4.92
CA TRP A 118 0.11 -4.04 -5.63
C TRP A 118 0.07 -4.35 -7.11
N ASP A 119 -1.12 -4.24 -7.72
CA ASP A 119 -1.25 -4.23 -9.17
C ASP A 119 -1.32 -2.77 -9.60
N LEU A 120 -0.45 -2.38 -10.51
CA LEU A 120 -0.38 -1.01 -11.03
C LEU A 120 -0.88 -1.03 -12.47
N ASP A 121 -1.74 -0.09 -12.80
CA ASP A 121 -2.34 -0.06 -14.14
C ASP A 121 -2.65 1.38 -14.57
N LYS A 122 -2.43 1.65 -15.87
CA LYS A 122 -2.73 2.96 -16.44
C LYS A 122 -3.29 2.83 -17.87
#